data_fbae8f3525b76f939db792cf25a2e1dd
#
_entry.id   fbae8f3525b76f939db792cf25a2e1dd
#
_cell.length_a   1.000
_cell.length_b   1.000
_cell.length_c   1.000
_cell.angle_alpha   90.00
_cell.angle_beta   90.00
_cell.angle_gamma   90.00
#
_symmetry.space_group_name_H-M   'P 1'
#
loop_
_entity.id
_entity.type
_entity.pdbx_description
1 polymer ?
#
loop_
_entity_poly.entity_id
_entity_poly.type
_entity_poly.pdbx_seq_one_letter_code
_entity_poly.pdbx_strand_id
1 'polypeptide(L)'
;EHSRFNHSLGVYEIVRRIIENFKERPEWDNEERLLCLCAALLHDLGHGPFSHSFEKVFKLDHEFFTQQIIVGDTKVNEILEKVEQGFARKVADVIAKTYEDKLVVSLISSQIDADRMDYLQRDAFYTGVSYGHFDMERILRVMRPMEDQVVIKSTGMHAVEDYIMSRYQMYWQVYFHPVTRSAEVILSKIFLRAKHLYQEQRYKFKLEPTHFISLFEGKVSLEDYLKLDESIVQYYFQLWQEEDDEVLRDLCERFMNRRLFKYVEFNPNSQYRDLVELTELFKEAGIDPKYYLEVDSSSDLPYDFYRPGEEEERLPIHLLMPDGSLKELSRESDIVEAISGKRRTDHKLYFPLDKLKALTDNRIKRQIMEILYGQGESIYVD
;
A
#
# COMPACT_ATOMS: atom_id res chain seq x y z
N GLU A 1 5.85 -11.31 11.48
CA GLU A 1 4.55 -11.12 10.85
C GLU A 1 3.59 -10.47 11.84
N HIS A 2 2.76 -9.54 11.38
CA HIS A 2 1.71 -8.90 12.17
C HIS A 2 0.41 -8.81 11.37
N SER A 3 -0.69 -8.51 12.02
CA SER A 3 -2.00 -8.38 11.38
C SER A 3 -2.42 -6.92 11.29
N ARG A 4 -3.36 -6.61 10.38
CA ARG A 4 -4.04 -5.31 10.34
C ARG A 4 -4.74 -4.98 11.66
N PHE A 5 -5.24 -5.99 12.36
CA PHE A 5 -5.82 -5.79 13.70
C PHE A 5 -4.80 -5.21 14.69
N ASN A 6 -3.55 -5.72 14.69
CA ASN A 6 -2.48 -5.16 15.53
C ASN A 6 -2.16 -3.71 15.14
N HIS A 7 -2.14 -3.42 13.83
CA HIS A 7 -1.96 -2.06 13.32
C HIS A 7 -3.09 -1.13 13.77
N SER A 8 -4.35 -1.50 13.58
CA SER A 8 -5.50 -0.72 14.03
C SER A 8 -5.47 -0.40 15.54
N LEU A 9 -5.06 -1.38 16.37
CA LEU A 9 -4.86 -1.13 17.80
C LEU A 9 -3.70 -0.15 18.07
N GLY A 10 -2.65 -0.19 17.27
CA GLY A 10 -1.53 0.75 17.37
C GLY A 10 -1.95 2.17 16.99
N VAL A 11 -2.68 2.33 15.90
CA VAL A 11 -3.23 3.63 15.47
C VAL A 11 -4.19 4.18 16.52
N TYR A 12 -5.09 3.35 17.06
CA TYR A 12 -5.96 3.70 18.18
C TYR A 12 -5.15 4.23 19.38
N GLU A 13 -4.09 3.53 19.79
CA GLU A 13 -3.27 3.92 20.94
C GLU A 13 -2.51 5.24 20.69
N ILE A 14 -1.99 5.44 19.49
CA ILE A 14 -1.33 6.71 19.12
C ILE A 14 -2.32 7.86 19.18
N VAL A 15 -3.52 7.72 18.59
CA VAL A 15 -4.58 8.74 18.65
C VAL A 15 -4.99 9.02 20.09
N ARG A 16 -5.18 7.98 20.92
CA ARG A 16 -5.48 8.13 22.34
C ARG A 16 -4.45 9.01 23.05
N ARG A 17 -3.16 8.77 22.80
CA ARG A 17 -2.04 9.53 23.38
C ARG A 17 -1.98 10.97 22.88
N ILE A 18 -2.27 11.19 21.59
CA ILE A 18 -2.36 12.56 21.03
C ILE A 18 -3.47 13.33 21.73
N ILE A 19 -4.67 12.76 21.82
CA ILE A 19 -5.83 13.38 22.46
C ILE A 19 -5.55 13.71 23.93
N GLU A 20 -4.89 12.81 24.67
CA GLU A 20 -4.51 13.07 26.06
C GLU A 20 -3.53 14.24 26.21
N ASN A 21 -2.68 14.50 25.20
CA ASN A 21 -1.78 15.63 25.17
C ASN A 21 -2.47 16.97 24.80
N PHE A 22 -3.66 16.90 24.19
CA PHE A 22 -4.43 18.09 23.77
C PHE A 22 -5.28 18.67 24.91
N LYS A 23 -4.76 18.70 26.14
CA LYS A 23 -5.44 19.21 27.35
C LYS A 23 -5.89 20.66 27.27
N GLU A 24 -5.35 21.41 26.33
CA GLU A 24 -5.61 22.86 26.16
C GLU A 24 -6.87 23.10 25.28
N ARG A 25 -7.57 22.06 24.83
CA ARG A 25 -8.83 22.18 24.07
C ARG A 25 -10.00 21.65 24.93
N PRO A 26 -10.53 22.51 25.84
CA PRO A 26 -11.65 22.12 26.69
C PRO A 26 -12.96 21.87 25.92
N GLU A 27 -12.99 22.28 24.66
CA GLU A 27 -14.12 22.13 23.75
C GLU A 27 -14.29 20.68 23.21
N TRP A 28 -13.25 19.87 23.28
CA TRP A 28 -13.33 18.47 22.91
C TRP A 28 -14.05 17.67 24.00
N ASP A 29 -15.31 17.41 23.73
CA ASP A 29 -16.12 16.60 24.61
C ASP A 29 -15.78 15.10 24.49
N ASN A 30 -16.42 14.30 25.29
CA ASN A 30 -16.17 12.85 25.30
C ASN A 30 -16.63 12.17 24.00
N GLU A 31 -17.57 12.76 23.27
CA GLU A 31 -18.09 12.22 22.01
C GLU A 31 -17.07 12.39 20.90
N GLU A 32 -16.48 13.59 20.72
CA GLU A 32 -15.45 13.82 19.71
C GLU A 32 -14.20 12.97 19.96
N ARG A 33 -13.81 12.82 21.23
CA ARG A 33 -12.71 11.90 21.61
C ARG A 33 -13.05 10.46 21.22
N LEU A 34 -14.27 10.01 21.48
CA LEU A 34 -14.71 8.68 21.11
C LEU A 34 -14.77 8.52 19.58
N LEU A 35 -15.21 9.55 18.84
CA LEU A 35 -15.22 9.60 17.40
C LEU A 35 -13.81 9.38 16.81
N CYS A 36 -12.82 10.13 17.29
CA CYS A 36 -11.43 9.97 16.87
C CYS A 36 -10.91 8.55 17.11
N LEU A 37 -11.20 7.98 18.30
CA LEU A 37 -10.76 6.65 18.66
C LEU A 37 -11.44 5.55 17.82
N CYS A 38 -12.74 5.69 17.55
CA CYS A 38 -13.46 4.77 16.68
C CYS A 38 -12.94 4.85 15.24
N ALA A 39 -12.74 6.05 14.70
CA ALA A 39 -12.20 6.23 13.37
C ALA A 39 -10.77 5.64 13.25
N ALA A 40 -9.91 5.87 14.25
CA ALA A 40 -8.57 5.28 14.31
C ALA A 40 -8.59 3.75 14.32
N LEU A 41 -9.50 3.13 15.09
CA LEU A 41 -9.62 1.68 15.16
C LEU A 41 -10.16 1.06 13.88
N LEU A 42 -11.03 1.77 13.17
CA LEU A 42 -11.83 1.22 12.07
C LEU A 42 -11.38 1.66 10.67
N HIS A 43 -10.36 2.52 10.55
CA HIS A 43 -9.97 3.14 9.27
C HIS A 43 -9.62 2.13 8.16
N ASP A 44 -9.05 0.97 8.53
CA ASP A 44 -8.50 -0.05 7.64
C ASP A 44 -9.39 -1.31 7.49
N LEU A 45 -10.64 -1.29 8.00
CA LEU A 45 -11.52 -2.47 7.99
C LEU A 45 -11.82 -3.02 6.60
N GLY A 46 -11.81 -2.16 5.60
CA GLY A 46 -12.19 -2.50 4.23
C GLY A 46 -11.07 -3.09 3.39
N HIS A 47 -9.86 -3.25 3.93
CA HIS A 47 -8.80 -3.89 3.17
C HIS A 47 -9.06 -5.39 2.95
N GLY A 48 -9.05 -5.80 1.67
CA GLY A 48 -9.11 -7.20 1.28
C GLY A 48 -7.77 -7.92 1.46
N PRO A 49 -7.75 -9.25 1.20
CA PRO A 49 -6.54 -10.04 1.31
C PRO A 49 -5.44 -9.52 0.40
N PHE A 50 -4.20 -9.41 0.92
CA PHE A 50 -3.05 -8.83 0.22
C PHE A 50 -3.24 -7.37 -0.24
N SER A 51 -4.22 -6.67 0.32
CA SER A 51 -4.41 -5.21 0.20
C SER A 51 -4.34 -4.67 -1.23
N HIS A 52 -3.42 -3.76 -1.51
CA HIS A 52 -3.36 -3.01 -2.77
C HIS A 52 -3.16 -3.87 -4.02
N SER A 53 -2.48 -5.03 -3.92
CA SER A 53 -2.35 -5.93 -5.07
C SER A 53 -3.69 -6.53 -5.49
N PHE A 54 -4.52 -6.87 -4.51
CA PHE A 54 -5.88 -7.37 -4.71
C PHE A 54 -6.79 -6.28 -5.30
N GLU A 55 -6.77 -5.10 -4.70
CA GLU A 55 -7.54 -3.93 -5.15
C GLU A 55 -7.22 -3.56 -6.60
N LYS A 56 -5.94 -3.55 -6.98
CA LYS A 56 -5.48 -3.22 -8.34
C LYS A 56 -6.04 -4.19 -9.38
N VAL A 57 -6.05 -5.50 -9.09
CA VAL A 57 -6.54 -6.51 -10.04
C VAL A 57 -8.05 -6.47 -10.19
N PHE A 58 -8.77 -6.32 -9.08
CA PHE A 58 -10.23 -6.36 -9.07
C PHE A 58 -10.89 -4.97 -9.19
N LYS A 59 -10.09 -3.91 -9.22
CA LYS A 59 -10.55 -2.50 -9.26
C LYS A 59 -11.47 -2.17 -8.09
N LEU A 60 -11.07 -2.58 -6.91
CA LEU A 60 -11.76 -2.32 -5.65
C LEU A 60 -11.14 -1.13 -4.93
N ASP A 61 -11.88 -0.57 -4.01
CA ASP A 61 -11.47 0.52 -3.14
C ASP A 61 -11.76 0.13 -1.69
N HIS A 62 -10.72 -0.03 -0.88
CA HIS A 62 -10.85 -0.39 0.53
C HIS A 62 -11.54 0.71 1.34
N GLU A 63 -11.38 1.99 1.02
CA GLU A 63 -12.08 3.09 1.70
C GLU A 63 -13.60 2.94 1.50
N PHE A 64 -14.04 2.57 0.29
CA PHE A 64 -15.45 2.27 0.01
C PHE A 64 -15.97 1.12 0.87
N PHE A 65 -15.24 -0.02 0.95
CA PHE A 65 -15.66 -1.15 1.78
C PHE A 65 -15.59 -0.82 3.27
N THR A 66 -14.62 -0.06 3.73
CA THR A 66 -14.56 0.45 5.10
C THR A 66 -15.85 1.21 5.45
N GLN A 67 -16.27 2.14 4.58
CA GLN A 67 -17.50 2.88 4.77
C GLN A 67 -18.74 1.95 4.76
N GLN A 68 -18.81 1.01 3.82
CA GLN A 68 -19.92 0.04 3.76
C GLN A 68 -20.02 -0.82 5.03
N ILE A 69 -18.88 -1.21 5.61
CA ILE A 69 -18.86 -1.96 6.87
C ILE A 69 -19.38 -1.09 8.02
N ILE A 70 -18.99 0.18 8.08
CA ILE A 70 -19.34 1.09 9.17
C ILE A 70 -20.81 1.52 9.10
N VAL A 71 -21.35 1.84 7.91
CA VAL A 71 -22.71 2.40 7.77
C VAL A 71 -23.75 1.38 7.32
N GLY A 72 -23.33 0.19 6.86
CA GLY A 72 -24.22 -0.86 6.36
C GLY A 72 -24.88 -1.67 7.48
N ASP A 73 -25.61 -2.72 7.09
CA ASP A 73 -26.23 -3.67 8.02
C ASP A 73 -25.17 -4.63 8.57
N THR A 74 -24.40 -4.16 9.55
CA THR A 74 -23.28 -4.88 10.15
C THR A 74 -23.28 -4.77 11.67
N LYS A 75 -22.55 -5.66 12.32
CA LYS A 75 -22.36 -5.60 13.77
C LYS A 75 -21.58 -4.35 14.21
N VAL A 76 -20.70 -3.84 13.36
CA VAL A 76 -19.97 -2.59 13.61
C VAL A 76 -20.96 -1.43 13.69
N ASN A 77 -21.84 -1.30 12.70
CA ASN A 77 -22.89 -0.29 12.70
C ASN A 77 -23.77 -0.35 13.95
N GLU A 78 -24.29 -1.54 14.29
CA GLU A 78 -25.11 -1.72 15.48
C GLU A 78 -24.42 -1.26 16.79
N ILE A 79 -23.10 -1.43 16.88
CA ILE A 79 -22.34 -1.03 18.07
C ILE A 79 -22.16 0.48 18.09
N LEU A 80 -21.81 1.09 16.96
CA LEU A 80 -21.59 2.53 16.84
C LEU A 80 -22.87 3.32 17.08
N GLU A 81 -23.99 2.89 16.51
CA GLU A 81 -25.30 3.53 16.69
C GLU A 81 -25.85 3.48 18.14
N LYS A 82 -25.21 2.71 19.03
CA LYS A 82 -25.55 2.75 20.48
C LYS A 82 -24.97 3.98 21.20
N VAL A 83 -23.99 4.66 20.61
CA VAL A 83 -23.44 5.90 21.16
C VAL A 83 -24.48 7.02 21.01
N GLU A 84 -24.88 7.27 19.76
CA GLU A 84 -25.97 8.14 19.36
C GLU A 84 -26.43 7.79 17.94
N GLN A 85 -27.61 8.24 17.57
CA GLN A 85 -28.13 8.06 16.22
C GLN A 85 -27.28 8.83 15.20
N GLY A 86 -26.72 8.13 14.21
CA GLY A 86 -25.87 8.70 13.18
C GLY A 86 -24.39 8.72 13.52
N PHE A 87 -23.96 8.19 14.68
CA PHE A 87 -22.56 8.13 15.05
C PHE A 87 -21.72 7.32 14.06
N ALA A 88 -22.25 6.22 13.55
CA ALA A 88 -21.58 5.43 12.51
C ALA A 88 -21.28 6.27 11.25
N ARG A 89 -22.20 7.16 10.87
CA ARG A 89 -21.97 8.07 9.73
C ARG A 89 -20.87 9.06 10.04
N LYS A 90 -20.83 9.65 11.24
CA LYS A 90 -19.73 10.55 11.65
C LYS A 90 -18.37 9.84 11.55
N VAL A 91 -18.27 8.59 12.04
CA VAL A 91 -17.02 7.80 11.93
C VAL A 91 -16.61 7.57 10.47
N ALA A 92 -17.58 7.21 9.61
CA ALA A 92 -17.33 7.04 8.18
C ALA A 92 -16.86 8.34 7.51
N ASP A 93 -17.46 9.48 7.87
CA ASP A 93 -17.13 10.81 7.31
C ASP A 93 -15.70 11.24 7.72
N VAL A 94 -15.26 10.90 8.94
CA VAL A 94 -13.85 11.13 9.36
C VAL A 94 -12.89 10.33 8.48
N ILE A 95 -13.15 9.05 8.26
CA ILE A 95 -12.31 8.17 7.44
C ILE A 95 -12.33 8.62 5.96
N ALA A 96 -13.50 9.05 5.46
CA ALA A 96 -13.65 9.60 4.12
C ALA A 96 -13.11 11.03 3.95
N LYS A 97 -12.56 11.65 5.03
CA LYS A 97 -12.00 13.01 5.01
C LYS A 97 -13.05 14.11 4.75
N THR A 98 -14.33 13.79 4.92
CA THR A 98 -15.47 14.69 4.67
C THR A 98 -16.05 15.30 5.94
N TYR A 99 -15.59 14.84 7.12
CA TYR A 99 -16.03 15.36 8.41
C TYR A 99 -15.70 16.85 8.54
N GLU A 100 -16.58 17.61 9.21
CA GLU A 100 -16.48 19.07 9.31
C GLU A 100 -15.28 19.55 10.12
N ASP A 101 -14.94 18.91 11.26
CA ASP A 101 -13.73 19.22 12.02
C ASP A 101 -12.50 18.59 11.34
N LYS A 102 -11.72 19.44 10.66
CA LYS A 102 -10.51 19.02 9.96
C LYS A 102 -9.39 18.58 10.89
N LEU A 103 -9.39 19.04 12.14
CA LEU A 103 -8.44 18.57 13.14
C LEU A 103 -8.66 17.07 13.42
N VAL A 104 -9.92 16.65 13.61
CA VAL A 104 -10.28 15.23 13.79
C VAL A 104 -9.79 14.40 12.62
N VAL A 105 -10.02 14.86 11.39
CA VAL A 105 -9.54 14.19 10.16
C VAL A 105 -8.02 14.11 10.15
N SER A 106 -7.33 15.17 10.55
CA SER A 106 -5.86 15.24 10.48
C SER A 106 -5.13 14.26 11.40
N LEU A 107 -5.79 13.79 12.46
CA LEU A 107 -5.22 12.76 13.35
C LEU A 107 -5.05 11.41 12.67
N ILE A 108 -5.88 11.12 11.67
CA ILE A 108 -5.97 9.83 10.98
C ILE A 108 -5.44 9.92 9.55
N SER A 109 -5.58 11.08 8.92
CA SER A 109 -5.18 11.29 7.53
C SER A 109 -4.51 12.64 7.34
N SER A 110 -3.20 12.70 7.53
CA SER A 110 -2.36 13.86 7.27
C SER A 110 -0.95 13.45 6.87
N GLN A 111 0.01 14.36 6.80
CA GLN A 111 1.42 14.00 6.55
C GLN A 111 2.14 13.47 7.78
N ILE A 112 1.60 13.73 8.99
CA ILE A 112 2.13 13.27 10.28
C ILE A 112 0.98 12.75 11.14
N ASP A 113 0.31 11.71 10.66
CA ASP A 113 -0.85 11.07 11.27
C ASP A 113 -0.48 9.80 12.06
N ALA A 114 -1.44 9.29 12.80
CA ALA A 114 -1.27 8.11 13.64
C ALA A 114 -1.09 6.84 12.82
N ASP A 115 -1.72 6.73 11.64
CA ASP A 115 -1.61 5.61 10.73
C ASP A 115 -0.15 5.44 10.28
N ARG A 116 0.45 6.50 9.72
CA ARG A 116 1.86 6.47 9.28
C ARG A 116 2.83 6.23 10.43
N MET A 117 2.58 6.84 11.58
CA MET A 117 3.45 6.65 12.76
C MET A 117 3.44 5.20 13.24
N ASP A 118 2.30 4.51 13.20
CA ASP A 118 2.24 3.10 13.60
C ASP A 118 2.91 2.21 12.55
N TYR A 119 2.48 2.28 11.27
CA TYR A 119 2.97 1.30 10.30
C TYR A 119 4.48 1.42 10.04
N LEU A 120 5.05 2.63 10.03
CA LEU A 120 6.50 2.79 9.83
C LEU A 120 7.32 2.08 10.92
N GLN A 121 6.97 2.27 12.19
CA GLN A 121 7.69 1.62 13.29
C GLN A 121 7.38 0.12 13.38
N ARG A 122 6.12 -0.26 13.17
CA ARG A 122 5.69 -1.65 13.19
C ARG A 122 6.36 -2.46 12.09
N ASP A 123 6.35 -1.97 10.86
CA ASP A 123 6.98 -2.64 9.73
C ASP A 123 8.50 -2.69 9.88
N ALA A 124 9.14 -1.62 10.38
CA ALA A 124 10.56 -1.65 10.69
C ALA A 124 10.90 -2.74 11.71
N PHE A 125 10.12 -2.87 12.77
CA PHE A 125 10.29 -3.91 13.78
C PHE A 125 10.16 -5.32 13.18
N TYR A 126 9.11 -5.60 12.42
CA TYR A 126 8.84 -6.93 11.87
C TYR A 126 9.70 -7.30 10.66
N THR A 127 10.20 -6.33 9.93
CA THR A 127 11.20 -6.56 8.85
C THR A 127 12.62 -6.63 9.36
N GLY A 128 12.86 -6.20 10.61
CA GLY A 128 14.17 -6.21 11.25
C GLY A 128 15.11 -5.11 10.74
N VAL A 129 14.56 -4.03 10.17
CA VAL A 129 15.34 -2.89 9.69
C VAL A 129 15.35 -1.75 10.71
N SER A 130 16.38 -0.90 10.64
CA SER A 130 16.50 0.28 11.48
C SER A 130 15.96 1.58 10.86
N TYR A 131 15.53 1.54 9.60
CA TYR A 131 15.14 2.72 8.82
C TYR A 131 13.88 3.43 9.31
N GLY A 132 12.91 2.68 9.85
CA GLY A 132 11.63 3.21 10.30
C GLY A 132 11.62 3.74 11.73
N HIS A 133 12.77 3.84 12.39
CA HIS A 133 12.86 4.36 13.76
C HIS A 133 12.97 5.87 13.76
N PHE A 134 12.10 6.52 14.52
CA PHE A 134 12.08 7.95 14.82
C PHE A 134 11.57 8.17 16.24
N ASP A 135 11.85 9.33 16.82
CA ASP A 135 11.41 9.65 18.19
C ASP A 135 9.92 10.05 18.24
N MET A 136 9.05 9.02 18.18
CA MET A 136 7.60 9.21 18.29
C MET A 136 7.19 9.88 19.59
N GLU A 137 7.85 9.56 20.71
CA GLU A 137 7.55 10.18 22.02
C GLU A 137 7.78 11.69 21.98
N ARG A 138 8.83 12.12 21.31
CA ARG A 138 9.11 13.53 21.13
C ARG A 138 8.06 14.19 20.22
N ILE A 139 7.70 13.55 19.11
CA ILE A 139 6.68 14.06 18.20
C ILE A 139 5.36 14.26 18.94
N LEU A 140 4.84 13.22 19.61
CA LEU A 140 3.59 13.30 20.36
C LEU A 140 3.61 14.43 21.42
N ARG A 141 4.75 14.62 22.10
CA ARG A 141 4.91 15.67 23.13
C ARG A 141 4.85 17.08 22.55
N VAL A 142 5.28 17.28 21.31
CA VAL A 142 5.35 18.61 20.67
C VAL A 142 4.18 18.92 19.76
N MET A 143 3.31 17.94 19.45
CA MET A 143 2.05 18.15 18.74
C MET A 143 1.12 19.07 19.51
N ARG A 144 0.45 20.00 18.81
CA ARG A 144 -0.57 20.91 19.37
C ARG A 144 -1.75 21.01 18.43
N PRO A 145 -2.97 21.05 18.96
CA PRO A 145 -4.15 21.39 18.18
C PRO A 145 -4.14 22.89 17.91
N MET A 146 -4.41 23.29 16.71
CA MET A 146 -4.54 24.70 16.34
C MET A 146 -5.56 24.86 15.23
N GLU A 147 -6.68 25.53 15.52
CA GLU A 147 -7.79 25.67 14.59
C GLU A 147 -8.18 24.31 13.95
N ASP A 148 -7.98 24.15 12.67
CA ASP A 148 -8.39 23.00 11.88
C ASP A 148 -7.27 21.98 11.61
N GLN A 149 -6.12 22.10 12.30
CA GLN A 149 -4.96 21.24 12.03
C GLN A 149 -4.13 20.91 13.26
N VAL A 150 -3.34 19.84 13.16
CA VAL A 150 -2.26 19.55 14.09
C VAL A 150 -1.01 20.30 13.66
N VAL A 151 -0.39 21.03 14.59
CA VAL A 151 0.88 21.72 14.37
C VAL A 151 1.96 21.18 15.31
N ILE A 152 3.22 21.39 14.96
CA ILE A 152 4.37 20.94 15.74
C ILE A 152 5.07 22.15 16.36
N LYS A 153 5.32 22.13 17.65
CA LYS A 153 6.20 23.18 18.24
C LYS A 153 7.57 23.18 17.54
N SER A 154 8.10 24.33 17.21
CA SER A 154 9.40 24.48 16.51
C SER A 154 10.55 23.73 17.20
N THR A 155 10.48 23.56 18.53
CA THR A 155 11.44 22.75 19.29
C THR A 155 11.42 21.26 18.98
N GLY A 156 10.43 20.80 18.23
CA GLY A 156 10.29 19.41 17.76
C GLY A 156 10.71 19.18 16.30
N MET A 157 11.19 20.21 15.60
CA MET A 157 11.51 20.15 14.17
C MET A 157 12.38 18.94 13.80
N HIS A 158 13.49 18.73 14.53
CA HIS A 158 14.41 17.63 14.23
C HIS A 158 13.78 16.23 14.40
N ALA A 159 12.84 16.05 15.33
CA ALA A 159 12.12 14.77 15.44
C ALA A 159 11.19 14.52 14.23
N VAL A 160 10.65 15.58 13.65
CA VAL A 160 9.84 15.50 12.42
C VAL A 160 10.73 15.26 11.18
N GLU A 161 11.92 15.86 11.13
CA GLU A 161 12.92 15.55 10.11
C GLU A 161 13.26 14.05 10.10
N ASP A 162 13.54 13.47 11.27
CA ASP A 162 13.81 12.03 11.42
C ASP A 162 12.63 11.19 10.97
N TYR A 163 11.39 11.57 11.28
CA TYR A 163 10.18 10.90 10.84
C TYR A 163 10.06 10.92 9.30
N ILE A 164 10.26 12.06 8.65
CA ILE A 164 10.20 12.18 7.19
C ILE A 164 11.30 11.35 6.53
N MET A 165 12.51 11.36 7.08
CA MET A 165 13.63 10.54 6.60
C MET A 165 13.39 9.05 6.80
N SER A 166 12.82 8.65 7.94
CA SER A 166 12.42 7.27 8.20
C SER A 166 11.39 6.80 7.17
N ARG A 167 10.37 7.61 6.91
CA ARG A 167 9.37 7.33 5.87
C ARG A 167 10.04 7.16 4.51
N TYR A 168 10.87 8.10 4.08
CA TYR A 168 11.59 8.03 2.81
C TYR A 168 12.40 6.74 2.68
N GLN A 169 13.16 6.38 3.72
CA GLN A 169 13.98 5.17 3.71
C GLN A 169 13.14 3.90 3.69
N MET A 170 12.06 3.82 4.49
CA MET A 170 11.17 2.66 4.50
C MET A 170 10.55 2.42 3.13
N TYR A 171 10.13 3.46 2.42
CA TYR A 171 9.60 3.32 1.07
C TYR A 171 10.63 2.70 0.12
N TRP A 172 11.86 3.22 0.11
CA TRP A 172 12.89 2.74 -0.82
C TRP A 172 13.50 1.41 -0.43
N GLN A 173 13.65 1.13 0.83
CA GLN A 173 14.37 -0.05 1.32
C GLN A 173 13.45 -1.23 1.66
N VAL A 174 12.16 -1.00 1.89
CA VAL A 174 11.20 -2.03 2.30
C VAL A 174 10.06 -2.16 1.29
N TYR A 175 9.26 -1.10 1.10
CA TYR A 175 8.04 -1.21 0.28
C TYR A 175 8.33 -1.30 -1.22
N PHE A 176 9.33 -0.58 -1.71
CA PHE A 176 9.77 -0.64 -3.11
C PHE A 176 10.92 -1.62 -3.34
N HIS A 177 11.25 -2.42 -2.32
CA HIS A 177 12.30 -3.41 -2.49
C HIS A 177 11.93 -4.40 -3.61
N PRO A 178 12.84 -4.70 -4.56
CA PRO A 178 12.50 -5.50 -5.74
C PRO A 178 11.92 -6.87 -5.43
N VAL A 179 12.33 -7.49 -4.32
CA VAL A 179 11.78 -8.79 -3.87
C VAL A 179 10.30 -8.66 -3.47
N THR A 180 9.96 -7.60 -2.73
CA THR A 180 8.56 -7.30 -2.36
C THR A 180 7.72 -7.05 -3.62
N ARG A 181 8.21 -6.20 -4.52
CA ARG A 181 7.53 -5.89 -5.78
C ARG A 181 7.38 -7.11 -6.68
N SER A 182 8.38 -7.98 -6.75
CA SER A 182 8.30 -9.24 -7.50
C SER A 182 7.21 -10.16 -6.97
N ALA A 183 7.05 -10.27 -5.64
CA ALA A 183 5.98 -11.05 -5.04
C ALA A 183 4.59 -10.47 -5.38
N GLU A 184 4.43 -9.15 -5.34
CA GLU A 184 3.19 -8.47 -5.70
C GLU A 184 2.86 -8.62 -7.20
N VAL A 185 3.86 -8.58 -8.08
CA VAL A 185 3.68 -8.85 -9.52
C VAL A 185 3.14 -10.27 -9.72
N ILE A 186 3.77 -11.28 -9.12
CA ILE A 186 3.32 -12.68 -9.27
C ILE A 186 1.90 -12.84 -8.71
N LEU A 187 1.61 -12.27 -7.55
CA LEU A 187 0.29 -12.28 -6.92
C LEU A 187 -0.78 -11.70 -7.86
N SER A 188 -0.51 -10.55 -8.45
CA SER A 188 -1.40 -9.91 -9.44
C SER A 188 -1.62 -10.80 -10.67
N LYS A 189 -0.57 -11.49 -11.15
CA LYS A 189 -0.67 -12.41 -12.31
C LYS A 189 -1.46 -13.65 -11.98
N ILE A 190 -1.40 -14.19 -10.76
CA ILE A 190 -2.24 -15.32 -10.32
C ILE A 190 -3.72 -14.93 -10.44
N PHE A 191 -4.13 -13.84 -9.81
CA PHE A 191 -5.53 -13.38 -9.86
C PHE A 191 -5.98 -13.08 -11.28
N LEU A 192 -5.13 -12.43 -12.07
CA LEU A 192 -5.41 -12.13 -13.47
C LEU A 192 -5.64 -13.43 -14.28
N ARG A 193 -4.78 -14.46 -14.10
CA ARG A 193 -4.92 -15.74 -14.79
C ARG A 193 -6.19 -16.47 -14.36
N ALA A 194 -6.44 -16.60 -13.08
CA ALA A 194 -7.64 -17.24 -12.56
C ALA A 194 -8.92 -16.56 -13.09
N LYS A 195 -8.96 -15.22 -13.10
CA LYS A 195 -10.08 -14.45 -13.69
C LYS A 195 -10.26 -14.75 -15.17
N HIS A 196 -9.18 -14.80 -15.97
CA HIS A 196 -9.27 -15.11 -17.39
C HIS A 196 -9.80 -16.53 -17.64
N LEU A 197 -9.30 -17.52 -16.89
CA LEU A 197 -9.78 -18.91 -17.01
C LEU A 197 -11.26 -19.02 -16.68
N TYR A 198 -11.72 -18.33 -15.65
CA TYR A 198 -13.15 -18.28 -15.33
C TYR A 198 -13.98 -17.65 -16.46
N GLN A 199 -13.49 -16.56 -17.06
CA GLN A 199 -14.17 -15.86 -18.15
C GLN A 199 -14.17 -16.62 -19.48
N GLU A 200 -13.21 -17.49 -19.73
CA GLU A 200 -13.11 -18.30 -20.95
C GLU A 200 -14.22 -19.36 -21.08
N GLN A 201 -15.05 -19.59 -20.05
CA GLN A 201 -16.20 -20.51 -19.98
C GLN A 201 -15.91 -21.98 -20.38
N ARG A 202 -14.79 -22.25 -21.01
CA ARG A 202 -14.34 -23.59 -21.45
C ARG A 202 -13.46 -24.28 -20.42
N TYR A 203 -12.80 -23.47 -19.56
CA TYR A 203 -11.97 -23.99 -18.49
C TYR A 203 -12.83 -24.46 -17.33
N LYS A 204 -12.56 -25.66 -16.84
CA LYS A 204 -13.23 -26.22 -15.66
C LYS A 204 -12.19 -26.36 -14.55
N PHE A 205 -12.31 -25.54 -13.54
CA PHE A 205 -11.51 -25.69 -12.34
C PHE A 205 -11.78 -27.03 -11.68
N LYS A 206 -10.75 -27.69 -11.13
CA LYS A 206 -10.90 -28.92 -10.33
C LYS A 206 -11.76 -28.69 -9.09
N LEU A 207 -11.62 -27.49 -8.47
CA LEU A 207 -12.55 -26.97 -7.50
C LEU A 207 -13.01 -25.59 -7.94
N GLU A 208 -14.31 -25.40 -8.07
CA GLU A 208 -14.87 -24.11 -8.47
C GLU A 208 -14.47 -23.01 -7.49
N PRO A 209 -13.94 -21.86 -7.96
CA PRO A 209 -13.47 -20.77 -7.09
C PRO A 209 -14.63 -19.91 -6.57
N THR A 210 -15.54 -20.53 -5.83
CA THR A 210 -16.82 -19.93 -5.41
C THR A 210 -16.67 -18.61 -4.67
N HIS A 211 -15.60 -18.43 -3.87
CA HIS A 211 -15.32 -17.19 -3.16
C HIS A 211 -14.86 -16.04 -4.08
N PHE A 212 -14.42 -16.35 -5.30
CA PHE A 212 -13.94 -15.36 -6.26
C PHE A 212 -14.93 -15.05 -7.38
N ILE A 213 -16.05 -15.77 -7.50
CA ILE A 213 -16.99 -15.61 -8.62
C ILE A 213 -17.48 -14.15 -8.70
N SER A 214 -17.97 -13.59 -7.61
CA SER A 214 -18.45 -12.20 -7.58
C SER A 214 -17.36 -11.18 -7.97
N LEU A 215 -16.10 -11.45 -7.60
CA LEU A 215 -14.94 -10.66 -7.99
C LEU A 215 -14.64 -10.78 -9.50
N PHE A 216 -14.67 -11.99 -10.03
CA PHE A 216 -14.42 -12.25 -11.46
C PHE A 216 -15.50 -11.62 -12.34
N GLU A 217 -16.74 -11.58 -11.86
CA GLU A 217 -17.86 -10.93 -12.53
C GLU A 217 -17.93 -9.42 -12.32
N GLY A 218 -17.16 -8.88 -11.37
CA GLY A 218 -17.19 -7.46 -11.02
C GLY A 218 -18.47 -7.03 -10.29
N LYS A 219 -19.11 -7.96 -9.54
CA LYS A 219 -20.36 -7.75 -8.81
C LYS A 219 -20.22 -8.14 -7.35
N VAL A 220 -19.28 -7.55 -6.66
CA VAL A 220 -18.96 -7.89 -5.26
C VAL A 220 -19.93 -7.22 -4.31
N SER A 221 -20.68 -8.04 -3.58
CA SER A 221 -21.48 -7.57 -2.43
C SER A 221 -20.58 -7.43 -1.19
N LEU A 222 -21.05 -6.65 -0.21
CA LEU A 222 -20.36 -6.57 1.09
C LEU A 222 -20.26 -7.95 1.75
N GLU A 223 -21.33 -8.76 1.68
CA GLU A 223 -21.34 -10.11 2.25
C GLU A 223 -20.28 -11.01 1.62
N ASP A 224 -20.13 -10.99 0.28
CA ASP A 224 -19.11 -11.78 -0.41
C ASP A 224 -17.70 -11.27 -0.09
N TYR A 225 -17.54 -9.96 0.01
CA TYR A 225 -16.26 -9.35 0.34
C TYR A 225 -15.77 -9.75 1.74
N LEU A 226 -16.66 -9.76 2.73
CA LEU A 226 -16.34 -10.15 4.10
C LEU A 226 -16.03 -11.65 4.28
N LYS A 227 -16.29 -12.50 3.28
CA LYS A 227 -15.89 -13.92 3.28
C LYS A 227 -14.44 -14.13 2.83
N LEU A 228 -13.76 -13.06 2.38
CA LEU A 228 -12.40 -13.14 1.83
C LEU A 228 -11.38 -12.75 2.90
N ASP A 229 -10.42 -13.63 3.10
CA ASP A 229 -9.21 -13.37 3.88
C ASP A 229 -7.99 -14.04 3.24
N GLU A 230 -6.80 -13.81 3.78
CA GLU A 230 -5.57 -14.42 3.29
C GLU A 230 -5.61 -15.95 3.37
N SER A 231 -6.31 -16.52 4.34
CA SER A 231 -6.40 -17.97 4.52
C SER A 231 -7.15 -18.62 3.36
N ILE A 232 -8.27 -18.03 2.96
CA ILE A 232 -9.05 -18.46 1.79
C ILE A 232 -8.22 -18.34 0.51
N VAL A 233 -7.53 -17.21 0.31
CA VAL A 233 -6.70 -16.99 -0.87
C VAL A 233 -5.57 -18.02 -0.92
N GLN A 234 -4.84 -18.23 0.17
CA GLN A 234 -3.77 -19.22 0.25
C GLN A 234 -4.28 -20.64 0.00
N TYR A 235 -5.46 -20.97 0.51
CA TYR A 235 -6.10 -22.25 0.23
C TYR A 235 -6.32 -22.47 -1.27
N TYR A 236 -6.86 -21.47 -1.98
CA TYR A 236 -7.01 -21.57 -3.45
C TYR A 236 -5.66 -21.62 -4.15
N PHE A 237 -4.63 -20.91 -3.69
CA PHE A 237 -3.30 -20.99 -4.29
C PHE A 237 -2.70 -22.39 -4.15
N GLN A 238 -2.95 -23.09 -3.05
CA GLN A 238 -2.55 -24.49 -2.92
C GLN A 238 -3.30 -25.41 -3.89
N LEU A 239 -4.62 -25.24 -4.01
CA LEU A 239 -5.41 -26.02 -4.96
C LEU A 239 -5.02 -25.75 -6.44
N TRP A 240 -4.76 -24.49 -6.77
CA TRP A 240 -4.39 -24.09 -8.12
C TRP A 240 -3.01 -24.56 -8.55
N GLN A 241 -2.17 -25.04 -7.65
CA GLN A 241 -0.94 -25.76 -8.00
C GLN A 241 -1.22 -27.12 -8.65
N GLU A 242 -2.42 -27.66 -8.49
CA GLU A 242 -2.84 -28.94 -9.08
C GLU A 242 -3.71 -28.77 -10.33
N GLU A 243 -3.99 -27.54 -10.76
CA GLU A 243 -4.82 -27.27 -11.93
C GLU A 243 -4.14 -27.70 -13.25
N ASP A 244 -4.96 -27.93 -14.29
CA ASP A 244 -4.45 -28.36 -15.59
C ASP A 244 -3.80 -27.19 -16.37
N ASP A 245 -4.14 -25.96 -16.03
CA ASP A 245 -3.52 -24.78 -16.61
C ASP A 245 -2.10 -24.57 -16.07
N GLU A 246 -1.13 -24.71 -16.99
CA GLU A 246 0.30 -24.61 -16.65
C GLU A 246 0.69 -23.23 -16.09
N VAL A 247 0.10 -22.15 -16.61
CA VAL A 247 0.43 -20.78 -16.19
C VAL A 247 -0.06 -20.54 -14.77
N LEU A 248 -1.31 -20.89 -14.46
CA LEU A 248 -1.86 -20.73 -13.11
C LEU A 248 -1.08 -21.56 -12.10
N ARG A 249 -0.80 -22.83 -12.44
CA ARG A 249 -0.01 -23.74 -11.61
C ARG A 249 1.38 -23.17 -11.29
N ASP A 250 2.16 -22.79 -12.32
CA ASP A 250 3.51 -22.27 -12.16
C ASP A 250 3.53 -20.96 -11.34
N LEU A 251 2.59 -20.04 -11.57
CA LEU A 251 2.53 -18.80 -10.80
C LEU A 251 2.21 -19.05 -9.32
N CYS A 252 1.27 -19.96 -9.01
CA CYS A 252 0.97 -20.34 -7.64
C CYS A 252 2.16 -21.04 -6.97
N GLU A 253 2.84 -21.96 -7.65
CA GLU A 253 4.06 -22.58 -7.15
C GLU A 253 5.17 -21.55 -6.90
N ARG A 254 5.33 -20.57 -7.78
CA ARG A 254 6.30 -19.48 -7.61
C ARG A 254 6.03 -18.68 -6.36
N PHE A 255 4.79 -18.26 -6.16
CA PHE A 255 4.39 -17.46 -5.01
C PHE A 255 4.57 -18.24 -3.70
N MET A 256 4.01 -19.45 -3.63
CA MET A 256 4.03 -20.28 -2.43
C MET A 256 5.44 -20.73 -2.03
N ASN A 257 6.32 -20.99 -3.01
CA ASN A 257 7.70 -21.45 -2.77
C ASN A 257 8.75 -20.33 -2.90
N ARG A 258 8.33 -19.05 -3.00
CA ARG A 258 9.21 -17.88 -3.13
C ARG A 258 10.20 -17.98 -4.31
N ARG A 259 9.81 -18.61 -5.43
CA ARG A 259 10.55 -18.61 -6.69
C ARG A 259 10.22 -17.34 -7.49
N LEU A 260 10.64 -16.21 -6.97
CA LEU A 260 10.25 -14.90 -7.47
C LEU A 260 10.86 -14.58 -8.83
N PHE A 261 10.22 -13.64 -9.55
CA PHE A 261 10.78 -13.08 -10.77
C PHE A 261 12.07 -12.30 -10.43
N LYS A 262 13.03 -12.36 -11.35
CA LYS A 262 14.18 -11.45 -11.34
C LYS A 262 13.80 -10.16 -12.06
N TYR A 263 14.66 -9.16 -11.94
CA TYR A 263 14.40 -7.85 -12.54
C TYR A 263 15.67 -7.25 -13.15
N VAL A 264 15.44 -6.28 -14.03
CA VAL A 264 16.45 -5.33 -14.49
C VAL A 264 15.90 -3.91 -14.40
N GLU A 265 16.78 -2.93 -14.24
CA GLU A 265 16.40 -1.52 -14.38
C GLU A 265 15.89 -1.31 -15.81
N PHE A 266 14.77 -0.60 -15.94
CA PHE A 266 14.11 -0.47 -17.23
C PHE A 266 13.47 0.91 -17.38
N ASN A 267 13.76 1.61 -18.45
CA ASN A 267 13.14 2.89 -18.75
C ASN A 267 12.11 2.73 -19.87
N PRO A 268 10.80 2.73 -19.55
CA PRO A 268 9.75 2.47 -20.54
C PRO A 268 9.72 3.48 -21.69
N ASN A 269 10.23 4.69 -21.48
CA ASN A 269 10.24 5.74 -22.50
C ASN A 269 11.38 5.56 -23.52
N SER A 270 12.59 5.22 -23.06
CA SER A 270 13.75 5.03 -23.94
C SER A 270 13.89 3.59 -24.47
N GLN A 271 13.36 2.60 -23.75
CA GLN A 271 13.50 1.16 -24.05
C GLN A 271 12.18 0.53 -24.54
N TYR A 272 11.27 1.33 -25.09
CA TYR A 272 10.00 0.80 -25.61
C TYR A 272 10.20 -0.27 -26.71
N ARG A 273 11.21 -0.08 -27.59
CA ARG A 273 11.53 -1.06 -28.66
C ARG A 273 11.98 -2.38 -28.06
N ASP A 274 12.82 -2.34 -27.04
CA ASP A 274 13.32 -3.53 -26.33
C ASP A 274 12.14 -4.32 -25.71
N LEU A 275 11.16 -3.63 -25.15
CA LEU A 275 9.97 -4.26 -24.59
C LEU A 275 9.12 -4.96 -25.64
N VAL A 276 8.95 -4.33 -26.81
CA VAL A 276 8.22 -4.93 -27.93
C VAL A 276 8.96 -6.17 -28.43
N GLU A 277 10.27 -6.10 -28.63
CA GLU A 277 11.08 -7.23 -29.08
C GLU A 277 11.08 -8.37 -28.04
N LEU A 278 11.24 -8.08 -26.76
CA LEU A 278 11.12 -9.07 -25.69
C LEU A 278 9.75 -9.75 -25.69
N THR A 279 8.68 -8.98 -25.90
CA THR A 279 7.32 -9.52 -25.96
C THR A 279 7.17 -10.56 -27.08
N GLU A 280 7.73 -10.30 -28.26
CA GLU A 280 7.69 -11.27 -29.37
C GLU A 280 8.60 -12.49 -29.12
N LEU A 281 9.81 -12.27 -28.60
CA LEU A 281 10.72 -13.36 -28.24
C LEU A 281 10.15 -14.27 -27.15
N PHE A 282 9.44 -13.74 -26.17
CA PHE A 282 8.74 -14.54 -25.16
C PHE A 282 7.65 -15.42 -25.80
N LYS A 283 6.87 -14.87 -26.74
CA LYS A 283 5.87 -15.64 -27.49
C LYS A 283 6.52 -16.74 -28.32
N GLU A 284 7.62 -16.44 -29.04
CA GLU A 284 8.39 -17.47 -29.79
C GLU A 284 8.90 -18.57 -28.86
N ALA A 285 9.31 -18.22 -27.65
CA ALA A 285 9.77 -19.14 -26.63
C ALA A 285 8.65 -19.99 -26.00
N GLY A 286 7.38 -19.75 -26.34
CA GLY A 286 6.23 -20.40 -25.73
C GLY A 286 5.92 -19.88 -24.30
N ILE A 287 6.46 -18.72 -23.93
CA ILE A 287 6.22 -18.07 -22.64
C ILE A 287 5.27 -16.91 -22.84
N ASP A 288 4.06 -16.95 -22.24
CA ASP A 288 3.08 -15.88 -22.40
C ASP A 288 3.54 -14.60 -21.71
N PRO A 289 3.92 -13.52 -22.46
CA PRO A 289 4.43 -12.30 -21.88
C PRO A 289 3.41 -11.58 -20.98
N LYS A 290 2.11 -11.81 -21.17
CA LYS A 290 1.04 -11.24 -20.34
C LYS A 290 1.17 -11.62 -18.87
N TYR A 291 1.71 -12.82 -18.59
CA TYR A 291 1.85 -13.34 -17.23
C TYR A 291 3.29 -13.38 -16.74
N TYR A 292 4.27 -13.34 -17.66
CA TYR A 292 5.67 -13.56 -17.32
C TYR A 292 6.61 -12.37 -17.64
N LEU A 293 6.05 -11.26 -18.10
CA LEU A 293 6.80 -10.03 -18.34
C LEU A 293 6.02 -8.84 -17.80
N GLU A 294 6.57 -8.07 -16.88
CA GLU A 294 5.88 -6.93 -16.27
C GLU A 294 6.83 -5.77 -16.05
N VAL A 295 6.44 -4.61 -16.56
CA VAL A 295 7.07 -3.33 -16.19
C VAL A 295 6.36 -2.78 -14.97
N ASP A 296 7.01 -2.77 -13.83
CA ASP A 296 6.50 -2.17 -12.61
C ASP A 296 7.17 -0.83 -12.34
N SER A 297 6.37 0.12 -11.90
CA SER A 297 6.82 1.49 -11.61
C SER A 297 6.49 1.84 -10.18
N SER A 298 7.51 2.09 -9.40
CA SER A 298 7.39 2.55 -8.03
C SER A 298 7.73 4.03 -7.93
N SER A 299 6.86 4.82 -7.31
CA SER A 299 7.14 6.25 -7.10
C SER A 299 6.57 6.71 -5.76
N ASP A 300 7.32 7.54 -5.06
CA ASP A 300 6.86 8.21 -3.83
C ASP A 300 7.40 9.63 -3.75
N LEU A 301 6.64 10.45 -3.01
CA LEU A 301 7.03 11.78 -2.57
C LEU A 301 7.27 11.71 -1.05
N PRO A 302 8.52 11.83 -0.59
CA PRO A 302 8.83 11.71 0.84
C PRO A 302 8.15 12.76 1.69
N TYR A 303 8.02 13.95 1.15
CA TYR A 303 7.25 15.06 1.69
C TYR A 303 6.63 15.86 0.56
N ASP A 304 5.32 16.02 0.61
CA ASP A 304 4.56 16.78 -0.36
C ASP A 304 4.01 18.03 0.31
N PHE A 305 4.34 19.19 -0.22
CA PHE A 305 3.75 20.45 0.18
C PHE A 305 2.91 21.02 -0.95
N TYR A 306 1.95 21.86 -0.58
CA TYR A 306 1.01 22.47 -1.50
C TYR A 306 1.68 23.06 -2.73
N ARG A 307 1.25 22.60 -3.90
CA ARG A 307 1.54 23.24 -5.19
C ARG A 307 0.23 23.76 -5.77
N PRO A 308 0.11 25.08 -6.04
CA PRO A 308 -1.08 25.60 -6.69
C PRO A 308 -1.36 24.88 -8.01
N GLY A 309 -2.54 24.24 -8.11
CA GLY A 309 -2.99 23.54 -9.32
C GLY A 309 -2.94 22.00 -9.29
N GLU A 310 -2.52 21.37 -8.21
CA GLU A 310 -2.66 19.91 -8.00
C GLU A 310 -3.97 19.60 -7.25
N GLU A 311 -4.71 18.56 -7.69
CA GLU A 311 -6.07 18.25 -7.18
C GLU A 311 -6.09 17.65 -5.76
N GLU A 312 -4.97 17.20 -5.21
CA GLU A 312 -4.88 16.70 -3.84
C GLU A 312 -4.18 17.72 -2.93
N GLU A 313 -4.96 18.47 -2.17
CA GLU A 313 -4.46 19.33 -1.09
C GLU A 313 -4.04 18.50 0.13
N ARG A 314 -2.81 18.04 0.14
CA ARG A 314 -2.21 17.53 1.38
C ARG A 314 -1.77 18.71 2.23
N LEU A 315 -2.37 18.87 3.41
CA LEU A 315 -1.97 19.92 4.35
C LEU A 315 -0.49 19.77 4.69
N PRO A 316 0.33 20.83 4.54
CA PRO A 316 1.73 20.81 4.93
C PRO A 316 1.89 20.67 6.45
N ILE A 317 3.05 20.22 6.89
CA ILE A 317 3.39 20.23 8.32
C ILE A 317 3.80 21.65 8.71
N HIS A 318 3.07 22.23 9.67
CA HIS A 318 3.37 23.55 10.19
C HIS A 318 4.10 23.49 11.52
N LEU A 319 5.11 24.33 11.67
CA LEU A 319 5.82 24.59 12.92
C LEU A 319 5.20 25.80 13.62
N LEU A 320 4.83 25.61 14.89
CA LEU A 320 4.42 26.69 15.78
C LEU A 320 5.68 27.33 16.38
N MET A 321 5.96 28.58 16.00
CA MET A 321 7.10 29.33 16.43
C MET A 321 6.87 29.94 17.84
N PRO A 322 7.94 30.37 18.58
CA PRO A 322 7.80 30.96 19.89
C PRO A 322 6.98 32.26 19.92
N ASP A 323 6.91 32.98 18.83
CA ASP A 323 6.11 34.20 18.67
C ASP A 323 4.64 33.93 18.31
N GLY A 324 4.24 32.64 18.23
CA GLY A 324 2.89 32.21 17.83
C GLY A 324 2.64 32.14 16.33
N SER A 325 3.60 32.50 15.51
CA SER A 325 3.48 32.38 14.04
C SER A 325 3.59 30.92 13.58
N LEU A 326 2.94 30.60 12.46
CA LEU A 326 3.08 29.31 11.78
C LEU A 326 4.05 29.44 10.61
N LYS A 327 4.95 28.48 10.51
CA LYS A 327 5.87 28.34 9.39
C LYS A 327 5.81 26.92 8.83
N GLU A 328 5.78 26.78 7.52
CA GLU A 328 5.82 25.49 6.85
C GLU A 328 7.20 24.85 7.05
N LEU A 329 7.23 23.54 7.31
CA LEU A 329 8.42 22.80 7.71
C LEU A 329 9.58 22.90 6.72
N SER A 330 9.32 22.80 5.41
CA SER A 330 10.38 22.84 4.39
C SER A 330 11.07 24.20 4.25
N ARG A 331 10.46 25.26 4.81
CA ARG A 331 11.06 26.60 4.84
C ARG A 331 12.02 26.81 6.02
N GLU A 332 11.95 25.93 7.01
CA GLU A 332 12.79 26.03 8.22
C GLU A 332 13.81 24.89 8.29
N SER A 333 13.62 23.82 7.52
CA SER A 333 14.49 22.63 7.47
C SER A 333 15.13 22.46 6.11
N ASP A 334 16.44 22.68 6.01
CA ASP A 334 17.23 22.46 4.79
C ASP A 334 17.13 21.00 4.28
N ILE A 335 17.03 20.03 5.21
CA ILE A 335 16.91 18.59 4.87
C ILE A 335 15.58 18.34 4.20
N VAL A 336 14.48 18.84 4.79
CA VAL A 336 13.15 18.66 4.23
C VAL A 336 13.01 19.43 2.91
N GLU A 337 13.53 20.66 2.81
CA GLU A 337 13.58 21.41 1.56
C GLU A 337 14.28 20.61 0.45
N ALA A 338 15.41 19.99 0.76
CA ALA A 338 16.21 19.24 -0.23
C ALA A 338 15.46 18.05 -0.83
N ILE A 339 14.50 17.44 -0.11
CA ILE A 339 13.73 16.26 -0.57
C ILE A 339 12.29 16.60 -0.97
N SER A 340 11.80 17.80 -0.62
CA SER A 340 10.44 18.24 -0.90
C SER A 340 10.14 18.30 -2.40
N GLY A 341 8.96 17.81 -2.78
CA GLY A 341 8.48 17.85 -4.16
C GLY A 341 9.34 17.12 -5.19
N LYS A 342 10.35 16.37 -4.77
CA LYS A 342 11.18 15.54 -5.65
C LYS A 342 10.57 14.14 -5.77
N ARG A 343 9.76 13.94 -6.81
CA ARG A 343 9.25 12.62 -7.15
C ARG A 343 10.39 11.80 -7.76
N ARG A 344 10.82 10.77 -7.05
CA ARG A 344 11.68 9.74 -7.62
C ARG A 344 10.80 8.62 -8.15
N THR A 345 10.99 8.25 -9.40
CA THR A 345 10.34 7.10 -10.02
C THR A 345 11.39 6.07 -10.36
N ASP A 346 11.13 4.84 -10.00
CA ASP A 346 11.96 3.68 -10.28
C ASP A 346 11.15 2.71 -11.14
N HIS A 347 11.71 2.28 -12.26
CA HIS A 347 11.06 1.36 -13.17
C HIS A 347 11.89 0.10 -13.29
N LYS A 348 11.24 -1.05 -13.14
CA LYS A 348 11.86 -2.37 -13.25
C LYS A 348 11.05 -3.27 -14.16
N LEU A 349 11.76 -4.05 -14.97
CA LEU A 349 11.17 -5.11 -15.77
C LEU A 349 11.38 -6.44 -15.05
N TYR A 350 10.28 -7.11 -14.72
CA TYR A 350 10.26 -8.39 -14.01
C TYR A 350 10.04 -9.55 -14.96
N PHE A 351 10.78 -10.68 -14.77
CA PHE A 351 10.72 -11.87 -15.63
C PHE A 351 11.18 -13.13 -14.90
N PRO A 352 10.77 -14.35 -15.37
CA PRO A 352 11.14 -15.63 -14.77
C PRO A 352 12.47 -16.12 -15.30
N LEU A 353 13.60 -15.69 -14.72
CA LEU A 353 14.96 -16.04 -15.19
C LEU A 353 15.19 -17.55 -15.28
N ASP A 354 14.63 -18.34 -14.38
CA ASP A 354 14.72 -19.80 -14.38
C ASP A 354 14.11 -20.42 -15.65
N LYS A 355 12.89 -19.96 -16.06
CA LYS A 355 12.27 -20.37 -17.33
C LYS A 355 13.13 -19.98 -18.53
N LEU A 356 13.69 -18.77 -18.53
CA LEU A 356 14.58 -18.32 -19.60
C LEU A 356 15.87 -19.13 -19.66
N LYS A 357 16.46 -19.48 -18.52
CA LYS A 357 17.64 -20.34 -18.44
C LYS A 357 17.36 -21.76 -18.97
N ALA A 358 16.12 -22.26 -18.80
CA ALA A 358 15.69 -23.59 -19.22
C ALA A 358 15.33 -23.68 -20.73
N LEU A 359 15.29 -22.57 -21.46
CA LEU A 359 15.03 -22.58 -22.90
C LEU A 359 16.05 -23.43 -23.66
N THR A 360 15.54 -24.29 -24.53
CA THR A 360 16.36 -25.18 -25.40
C THR A 360 16.82 -24.48 -26.68
N ASP A 361 16.05 -23.49 -27.18
CA ASP A 361 16.46 -22.66 -28.31
C ASP A 361 17.51 -21.63 -27.84
N ASN A 362 18.78 -21.92 -28.14
CA ASN A 362 19.91 -21.06 -27.77
C ASN A 362 19.88 -19.70 -28.50
N ARG A 363 19.25 -19.58 -29.68
CA ARG A 363 19.15 -18.31 -30.40
C ARG A 363 18.21 -17.36 -29.67
N ILE A 364 16.98 -17.81 -29.37
CA ILE A 364 15.98 -17.02 -28.66
C ILE A 364 16.51 -16.66 -27.26
N LYS A 365 17.03 -17.64 -26.54
CA LYS A 365 17.62 -17.43 -25.21
C LYS A 365 18.69 -16.34 -25.22
N ARG A 366 19.62 -16.39 -26.17
CA ARG A 366 20.69 -15.41 -26.31
C ARG A 366 20.13 -14.01 -26.59
N GLN A 367 19.20 -13.88 -27.53
CA GLN A 367 18.59 -12.59 -27.86
C GLN A 367 17.87 -11.96 -26.65
N ILE A 368 17.08 -12.76 -25.92
CA ILE A 368 16.43 -12.28 -24.69
C ILE A 368 17.47 -11.79 -23.68
N MET A 369 18.52 -12.57 -23.42
CA MET A 369 19.54 -12.23 -22.44
C MET A 369 20.37 -11.00 -22.86
N GLU A 370 20.65 -10.83 -24.18
CA GLU A 370 21.33 -9.63 -24.70
C GLU A 370 20.49 -8.36 -24.51
N ILE A 371 19.17 -8.44 -24.66
CA ILE A 371 18.29 -7.29 -24.42
C ILE A 371 18.20 -6.98 -22.91
N LEU A 372 18.08 -8.00 -22.07
CA LEU A 372 17.91 -7.82 -20.61
C LEU A 372 19.20 -7.31 -19.92
N TYR A 373 20.35 -7.78 -20.34
CA TYR A 373 21.63 -7.52 -19.63
C TYR A 373 22.69 -6.77 -20.45
N GLY A 374 22.40 -6.49 -21.74
CA GLY A 374 23.38 -5.86 -22.65
C GLY A 374 24.39 -6.84 -23.26
N GLN A 375 25.09 -6.38 -24.32
CA GLN A 375 26.15 -7.16 -24.95
C GLN A 375 27.40 -7.12 -24.05
N GLY A 376 27.69 -8.19 -23.32
CA GLY A 376 28.98 -8.36 -22.65
C GLY A 376 28.97 -8.64 -21.16
N GLU A 377 27.85 -8.61 -20.48
CA GLU A 377 27.80 -9.09 -19.09
C GLU A 377 27.64 -10.61 -19.07
N SER A 378 28.75 -11.29 -18.66
CA SER A 378 28.70 -12.72 -18.38
C SER A 378 27.66 -12.96 -17.25
N ILE A 379 26.78 -13.93 -17.48
CA ILE A 379 25.66 -14.32 -16.60
C ILE A 379 26.23 -14.83 -15.26
N TYR A 380 26.62 -13.91 -14.40
CA TYR A 380 26.81 -14.15 -12.96
C TYR A 380 25.75 -13.35 -12.22
N VAL A 381 24.54 -13.90 -12.19
CA VAL A 381 23.51 -13.48 -11.25
C VAL A 381 23.22 -14.73 -10.42
N ASP A 382 23.84 -14.78 -9.25
CA ASP A 382 23.55 -15.75 -8.19
C ASP A 382 22.09 -15.65 -7.72
#